data_a4ed475c606f9b2875d111e3f693d615
#
_entry.id   a4ed475c606f9b2875d111e3f693d615
#
_cell.length_a   1.000
_cell.length_b   1.000
_cell.length_c   1.000
_cell.angle_alpha   90.00
_cell.angle_beta   90.00
_cell.angle_gamma   90.00
#
_symmetry.space_group_name_H-M   'P 1'
#
loop_
_entity.id
_entity.type
_entity.pdbx_description
1 polymer ?
#
loop_
_entity_poly.entity_id
_entity_poly.type
_entity_poly.pdbx_seq_one_letter_code
_entity_poly.pdbx_strand_id
1 'polypeptide(L)'
;MRVAKLKEAYPTAKVELWTEDEHRLGLKPVLRKVWSRKGERPTVKVHQRYQWTYLYSFVRPHTGEVHWLILPKANVEVFSLALEHFAKEVGAGKKRRRILLVLDRAGWHTGKEVRVPEGIHLEFLPSHSPELQPAERLWPLSNEGVANRYFEELEELEEALIECCVALSDQPEIIRSYTRYHWWPKVA
;
A
#
# COMPACT_ATOMS: atom_id res chain seq x y z
N MET A 1 21.94 10.72 0.48
CA MET A 1 20.84 9.85 0.88
C MET A 1 19.91 10.63 1.78
N ARG A 2 18.60 10.70 1.48
CA ARG A 2 17.66 11.62 2.17
C ARG A 2 17.43 11.30 3.66
N VAL A 3 17.52 10.03 4.06
CA VAL A 3 17.44 9.65 5.49
C VAL A 3 18.49 10.40 6.34
N ALA A 4 19.76 10.45 5.88
CA ALA A 4 20.81 11.17 6.60
C ALA A 4 20.51 12.67 6.70
N LYS A 5 20.11 13.29 5.59
CA LYS A 5 19.72 14.72 5.57
C LYS A 5 18.54 15.02 6.51
N LEU A 6 17.57 14.10 6.59
CA LEU A 6 16.43 14.28 7.48
C LEU A 6 16.85 14.14 8.96
N LYS A 7 17.77 13.24 9.28
CA LYS A 7 18.34 13.12 10.62
C LYS A 7 19.18 14.35 11.01
N GLU A 8 19.93 14.92 10.06
CA GLU A 8 20.68 16.16 10.29
C GLU A 8 19.74 17.34 10.56
N ALA A 9 18.65 17.47 9.76
CA ALA A 9 17.65 18.52 9.93
C ALA A 9 16.84 18.39 11.23
N TYR A 10 16.66 17.16 11.72
CA TYR A 10 15.87 16.85 12.91
C TYR A 10 16.65 15.90 13.85
N PRO A 11 17.75 16.32 14.46
CA PRO A 11 18.66 15.44 15.20
C PRO A 11 18.03 14.75 16.41
N THR A 12 16.96 15.31 16.95
CA THR A 12 16.24 14.75 18.11
C THR A 12 14.98 14.00 17.71
N ALA A 13 14.70 13.87 16.41
CA ALA A 13 13.50 13.19 15.92
C ALA A 13 13.75 11.71 15.67
N LYS A 14 12.72 10.90 15.93
CA LYS A 14 12.66 9.52 15.44
C LYS A 14 12.27 9.55 13.97
N VAL A 15 13.20 9.19 13.10
CA VAL A 15 12.95 9.08 11.65
C VAL A 15 12.54 7.65 11.33
N GLU A 16 11.44 7.49 10.63
CA GLU A 16 10.96 6.20 10.15
C GLU A 16 10.85 6.22 8.62
N LEU A 17 11.15 5.08 8.00
CA LEU A 17 11.09 4.90 6.55
C LEU A 17 9.91 4.00 6.22
N TRP A 18 8.97 4.55 5.47
CA TRP A 18 7.76 3.91 5.00
C TRP A 18 7.69 3.96 3.49
N THR A 19 6.85 3.15 2.90
CA THR A 19 6.51 3.20 1.47
C THR A 19 5.01 3.08 1.31
N GLU A 20 4.50 3.67 0.25
CA GLU A 20 3.07 3.65 -0.05
C GLU A 20 2.86 3.40 -1.54
N ASP A 21 1.76 2.72 -1.85
CA ASP A 21 1.29 2.45 -3.21
C ASP A 21 -0.20 2.12 -3.20
N GLU A 22 -0.86 2.21 -4.38
CA GLU A 22 -2.28 1.90 -4.55
C GLU A 22 -2.49 0.70 -5.47
N HIS A 23 -3.38 -0.18 -5.05
CA HIS A 23 -3.83 -1.31 -5.85
C HIS A 23 -5.29 -1.15 -6.28
N ARG A 24 -5.53 -1.09 -7.58
CA ARG A 24 -6.89 -1.05 -8.12
C ARG A 24 -7.48 -2.44 -8.21
N LEU A 25 -8.61 -2.64 -7.56
CA LEU A 25 -9.38 -3.87 -7.57
C LEU A 25 -10.82 -3.58 -8.04
N GLY A 26 -11.47 -4.55 -8.62
CA GLY A 26 -12.83 -4.35 -9.11
C GLY A 26 -13.59 -5.66 -9.32
N LEU A 27 -14.83 -5.55 -9.76
CA LEU A 27 -15.73 -6.70 -9.97
C LEU A 27 -15.22 -7.66 -11.07
N LYS A 28 -14.31 -7.21 -11.93
CA LYS A 28 -13.58 -8.12 -12.80
C LYS A 28 -12.58 -8.91 -11.94
N PRO A 29 -12.75 -10.25 -11.83
CA PRO A 29 -12.02 -11.04 -10.85
C PRO A 29 -10.51 -11.06 -11.11
N VAL A 30 -9.75 -11.09 -10.04
CA VAL A 30 -8.33 -11.43 -10.05
C VAL A 30 -8.22 -12.94 -10.30
N LEU A 31 -7.73 -13.32 -11.47
CA LEU A 31 -7.61 -14.73 -11.83
C LEU A 31 -6.26 -15.30 -11.39
N ARG A 32 -6.29 -16.41 -10.69
CA ARG A 32 -5.12 -17.19 -10.31
C ARG A 32 -5.21 -18.64 -10.78
N LYS A 33 -4.05 -19.23 -11.06
CA LYS A 33 -3.95 -20.66 -11.35
C LYS A 33 -4.34 -21.46 -10.12
N VAL A 34 -5.16 -22.49 -10.31
CA VAL A 34 -5.57 -23.45 -9.28
C VAL A 34 -5.23 -24.87 -9.72
N TRP A 35 -5.02 -25.74 -8.76
CA TRP A 35 -4.91 -27.16 -9.03
C TRP A 35 -6.31 -27.74 -9.30
N SER A 36 -6.41 -28.57 -10.35
CA SER A 36 -7.63 -29.32 -10.67
C SER A 36 -7.28 -30.75 -11.06
N ARG A 37 -8.28 -31.62 -11.10
CA ARG A 37 -8.09 -32.96 -11.60
C ARG A 37 -7.70 -32.93 -13.09
N LYS A 38 -6.89 -33.88 -13.51
CA LYS A 38 -6.48 -34.01 -14.91
C LYS A 38 -7.72 -34.14 -15.79
N GLY A 39 -7.85 -33.25 -16.79
CA GLY A 39 -9.01 -33.23 -17.69
C GLY A 39 -10.13 -32.26 -17.29
N GLU A 40 -10.14 -31.75 -16.06
CA GLU A 40 -11.10 -30.75 -15.60
C GLU A 40 -10.55 -29.33 -15.81
N ARG A 41 -11.34 -28.47 -16.42
CA ARG A 41 -11.02 -27.03 -16.53
C ARG A 41 -11.79 -26.26 -15.46
N PRO A 42 -11.09 -25.66 -14.49
CA PRO A 42 -11.74 -24.72 -13.57
C PRO A 42 -12.34 -23.55 -14.32
N THR A 43 -13.58 -23.20 -13.98
CA THR A 43 -14.28 -22.04 -14.54
C THR A 43 -14.61 -21.05 -13.44
N VAL A 44 -14.46 -19.77 -13.73
CA VAL A 44 -14.84 -18.67 -12.83
C VAL A 44 -15.87 -17.81 -13.54
N LYS A 45 -16.93 -17.41 -12.83
CA LYS A 45 -17.84 -16.40 -13.32
C LYS A 45 -17.09 -15.06 -13.41
N VAL A 46 -17.29 -14.33 -14.49
CA VAL A 46 -16.68 -13.03 -14.69
C VAL A 46 -17.77 -11.98 -14.74
N HIS A 47 -17.63 -10.97 -13.93
CA HIS A 47 -18.54 -9.82 -13.98
C HIS A 47 -18.16 -8.90 -15.15
N GLN A 48 -19.18 -8.36 -15.83
CA GLN A 48 -18.95 -7.42 -16.94
C GLN A 48 -19.05 -5.95 -16.52
N ARG A 49 -19.41 -5.67 -15.26
CA ARG A 49 -19.47 -4.29 -14.74
C ARG A 49 -18.05 -3.74 -14.48
N TYR A 50 -17.83 -2.51 -14.89
CA TYR A 50 -16.59 -1.77 -14.68
C TYR A 50 -16.71 -0.90 -13.42
N GLN A 51 -16.75 -1.55 -12.24
CA GLN A 51 -16.71 -0.89 -10.96
C GLN A 51 -15.43 -1.31 -10.26
N TRP A 52 -14.79 -0.37 -9.57
CA TRP A 52 -13.52 -0.61 -8.89
C TRP A 52 -13.37 0.28 -7.67
N THR A 53 -12.54 -0.18 -6.76
CA THR A 53 -12.05 0.52 -5.59
C THR A 53 -10.53 0.49 -5.58
N TYR A 54 -9.91 1.27 -4.72
CA TYR A 54 -8.46 1.35 -4.56
C TYR A 54 -8.08 0.99 -3.14
N LEU A 55 -7.18 0.02 -3.01
CA LEU A 55 -6.55 -0.34 -1.76
C LEU A 55 -5.22 0.42 -1.64
N TYR A 56 -5.17 1.40 -0.77
CA TYR A 56 -3.97 2.13 -0.40
C TYR A 56 -3.23 1.37 0.69
N SER A 57 -1.93 1.23 0.59
CA SER A 57 -1.11 0.59 1.62
C SER A 57 0.07 1.47 2.02
N PHE A 58 0.13 1.82 3.29
CA PHE A 58 1.30 2.44 3.90
C PHE A 58 2.02 1.36 4.70
N VAL A 59 3.20 0.93 4.26
CA VAL A 59 3.93 -0.15 4.92
C VAL A 59 5.31 0.29 5.37
N ARG A 60 5.72 -0.20 6.53
CA ARG A 60 7.06 -0.05 7.07
C ARG A 60 7.82 -1.37 6.88
N PRO A 61 8.62 -1.51 5.81
CA PRO A 61 9.23 -2.80 5.45
C PRO A 61 10.12 -3.38 6.54
N HIS A 62 10.68 -2.53 7.40
CA HIS A 62 11.57 -2.98 8.48
C HIS A 62 10.85 -3.74 9.59
N THR A 63 9.63 -3.37 9.91
CA THR A 63 8.82 -3.96 10.98
C THR A 63 7.71 -4.86 10.49
N GLY A 64 7.22 -4.65 9.25
CA GLY A 64 6.00 -5.25 8.73
C GLY A 64 4.72 -4.54 9.18
N GLU A 65 4.86 -3.40 9.87
CA GLU A 65 3.73 -2.54 10.21
C GLU A 65 3.08 -2.00 8.94
N VAL A 66 1.75 -2.07 8.84
CA VAL A 66 1.00 -1.65 7.67
C VAL A 66 -0.28 -0.93 8.08
N HIS A 67 -0.66 0.10 7.31
CA HIS A 67 -1.94 0.77 7.40
C HIS A 67 -2.62 0.67 6.03
N TRP A 68 -3.87 0.23 6.03
CA TRP A 68 -4.67 0.04 4.84
C TRP A 68 -5.82 1.04 4.79
N LEU A 69 -6.09 1.58 3.60
CA LEU A 69 -7.29 2.36 3.35
C LEU A 69 -7.94 1.84 2.06
N ILE A 70 -9.26 1.67 2.08
CA ILE A 70 -10.04 1.38 0.89
C ILE A 70 -10.73 2.69 0.48
N LEU A 71 -10.44 3.17 -0.72
CA LEU A 71 -10.86 4.48 -1.19
C LEU A 71 -11.39 4.40 -2.63
N PRO A 72 -12.37 5.22 -3.00
CA PRO A 72 -13.06 5.08 -4.28
C PRO A 72 -12.24 5.55 -5.50
N LYS A 73 -11.16 6.29 -5.27
CA LYS A 73 -10.38 6.93 -6.35
C LYS A 73 -8.89 7.05 -5.97
N ALA A 74 -8.05 7.10 -7.01
CA ALA A 74 -6.66 7.55 -6.91
C ALA A 74 -6.54 8.90 -7.65
N ASN A 75 -6.48 9.98 -6.89
CA ASN A 75 -6.27 11.35 -7.37
C ASN A 75 -5.62 12.20 -6.27
N VAL A 76 -5.19 13.41 -6.62
CA VAL A 76 -4.49 14.34 -5.71
C VAL A 76 -5.27 14.62 -4.42
N GLU A 77 -6.59 14.80 -4.51
CA GLU A 77 -7.43 15.11 -3.36
C GLU A 77 -7.52 13.93 -2.39
N VAL A 78 -7.85 12.74 -2.92
CA VAL A 78 -7.98 11.51 -2.13
C VAL A 78 -6.64 11.08 -1.55
N PHE A 79 -5.55 11.20 -2.31
CA PHE A 79 -4.20 10.94 -1.81
C PHE A 79 -3.83 11.90 -0.67
N SER A 80 -4.18 13.18 -0.77
CA SER A 80 -3.95 14.15 0.31
C SER A 80 -4.73 13.80 1.58
N LEU A 81 -5.96 13.29 1.46
CA LEU A 81 -6.75 12.79 2.59
C LEU A 81 -6.14 11.51 3.20
N ALA A 82 -5.68 10.59 2.35
CA ALA A 82 -4.98 9.38 2.79
C ALA A 82 -3.72 9.70 3.58
N LEU A 83 -2.91 10.68 3.09
CA LEU A 83 -1.73 11.17 3.82
C LEU A 83 -2.09 11.79 5.17
N GLU A 84 -3.16 12.57 5.22
CA GLU A 84 -3.62 13.19 6.48
C GLU A 84 -4.05 12.14 7.50
N HIS A 85 -4.83 11.14 7.06
CA HIS A 85 -5.25 10.02 7.89
C HIS A 85 -4.04 9.24 8.40
N PHE A 86 -3.16 8.82 7.51
CA PHE A 86 -1.94 8.09 7.86
C PHE A 86 -1.06 8.87 8.85
N ALA A 87 -0.86 10.17 8.61
CA ALA A 87 -0.06 11.02 9.51
C ALA A 87 -0.64 11.08 10.92
N LYS A 88 -1.97 11.11 11.07
CA LYS A 88 -2.66 11.07 12.37
C LYS A 88 -2.46 9.73 13.07
N GLU A 89 -2.65 8.62 12.35
CA GLU A 89 -2.51 7.27 12.88
C GLU A 89 -1.09 7.00 13.41
N VAL A 90 -0.06 7.31 12.60
CA VAL A 90 1.32 7.11 13.02
C VAL A 90 1.85 8.22 13.94
N GLY A 91 1.09 9.29 14.16
CA GLY A 91 1.50 10.44 14.98
C GLY A 91 2.68 11.21 14.39
N ALA A 92 2.73 11.36 13.07
CA ALA A 92 3.73 12.17 12.38
C ALA A 92 3.69 13.62 12.86
N GLY A 93 4.85 14.27 12.94
CA GLY A 93 5.00 15.63 13.48
C GLY A 93 4.94 15.70 15.01
N LYS A 94 4.16 14.85 15.67
CA LYS A 94 4.05 14.76 17.12
C LYS A 94 5.26 14.02 17.73
N LYS A 95 5.62 14.34 18.97
CA LYS A 95 6.73 13.68 19.70
C LYS A 95 8.03 13.56 18.86
N ARG A 96 8.28 14.53 17.99
CA ARG A 96 9.45 14.55 17.11
C ARG A 96 9.53 13.35 16.16
N ARG A 97 8.39 12.74 15.77
CA ARG A 97 8.36 11.67 14.77
C ARG A 97 8.36 12.29 13.35
N ARG A 98 9.25 11.81 12.50
CA ARG A 98 9.37 12.18 11.09
C ARG A 98 9.31 10.93 10.22
N ILE A 99 8.45 10.95 9.24
CA ILE A 99 8.24 9.85 8.31
C ILE A 99 8.84 10.25 6.97
N LEU A 100 9.80 9.46 6.49
CA LEU A 100 10.21 9.50 5.09
C LEU A 100 9.36 8.48 4.34
N LEU A 101 8.44 8.97 3.49
CA LEU A 101 7.51 8.16 2.73
C LEU A 101 8.00 8.03 1.29
N VAL A 102 8.29 6.80 0.88
CA VAL A 102 8.78 6.46 -0.45
C VAL A 102 7.59 6.12 -1.34
N LEU A 103 7.53 6.75 -2.51
CA LEU A 103 6.42 6.69 -3.47
C LEU A 103 6.95 6.47 -4.88
N ASP A 104 6.12 5.97 -5.75
CA ASP A 104 6.35 6.07 -7.19
C ASP A 104 6.08 7.51 -7.68
N ARG A 105 6.15 7.73 -8.99
CA ARG A 105 5.90 9.02 -9.63
C ARG A 105 4.54 9.08 -10.31
N ALA A 106 3.52 8.46 -9.75
CA ALA A 106 2.17 8.66 -10.26
C ALA A 106 1.78 10.14 -10.28
N GLY A 107 0.95 10.53 -11.24
CA GLY A 107 0.59 11.94 -11.42
C GLY A 107 -0.04 12.57 -10.19
N TRP A 108 -0.79 11.79 -9.42
CA TRP A 108 -1.43 12.25 -8.18
C TRP A 108 -0.47 12.34 -6.99
N HIS A 109 0.68 11.65 -7.02
CA HIS A 109 1.73 11.80 -6.00
C HIS A 109 2.58 13.07 -6.23
N THR A 110 2.79 13.43 -7.48
CA THR A 110 3.67 14.55 -7.88
C THR A 110 2.93 15.86 -8.14
N GLY A 111 1.61 15.87 -8.02
CA GLY A 111 0.77 17.04 -8.24
C GLY A 111 1.13 18.19 -7.31
N LYS A 112 1.19 19.42 -7.83
CA LYS A 112 1.53 20.63 -7.05
C LYS A 112 0.53 20.91 -5.92
N GLU A 113 -0.69 20.37 -6.02
CA GLU A 113 -1.79 20.56 -5.08
C GLU A 113 -1.80 19.52 -3.96
N VAL A 114 -0.86 18.57 -3.96
CA VAL A 114 -0.76 17.57 -2.89
C VAL A 114 -0.48 18.27 -1.55
N ARG A 115 -1.38 18.06 -0.60
CA ARG A 115 -1.23 18.56 0.77
C ARG A 115 -0.48 17.54 1.60
N VAL A 116 0.77 17.84 1.91
CA VAL A 116 1.65 16.98 2.71
C VAL A 116 1.55 17.40 4.18
N PRO A 117 1.09 16.53 5.08
CA PRO A 117 0.98 16.83 6.50
C PRO A 117 2.34 17.09 7.16
N GLU A 118 2.33 17.83 8.28
CA GLU A 118 3.54 18.02 9.08
C GLU A 118 4.12 16.67 9.53
N GLY A 119 5.43 16.52 9.40
CA GLY A 119 6.14 15.31 9.78
C GLY A 119 6.23 14.24 8.71
N ILE A 120 5.52 14.38 7.59
CA ILE A 120 5.65 13.55 6.39
C ILE A 120 6.61 14.22 5.41
N HIS A 121 7.54 13.44 4.88
CA HIS A 121 8.50 13.87 3.86
C HIS A 121 8.44 12.89 2.70
N LEU A 122 8.10 13.36 1.51
CA LEU A 122 7.98 12.51 0.33
C LEU A 122 9.33 12.29 -0.34
N GLU A 123 9.59 11.05 -0.74
CA GLU A 123 10.73 10.62 -1.55
C GLU A 123 10.22 9.82 -2.73
N PHE A 124 10.65 10.18 -3.93
CA PHE A 124 10.17 9.54 -5.15
C PHE A 124 11.18 8.57 -5.72
N LEU A 125 10.72 7.35 -6.02
CA LEU A 125 11.47 6.37 -6.77
C LEU A 125 11.75 6.86 -8.21
N PRO A 126 12.73 6.30 -8.90
CA PRO A 126 12.87 6.51 -10.34
C PRO A 126 11.58 6.15 -11.07
N SER A 127 11.30 6.83 -12.17
CA SER A 127 10.13 6.51 -12.99
C SER A 127 10.24 5.09 -13.56
N HIS A 128 9.12 4.39 -13.67
CA HIS A 128 9.02 3.04 -14.24
C HIS A 128 9.91 1.99 -13.54
N SER A 129 9.98 2.03 -12.23
CA SER A 129 10.81 1.11 -11.43
C SER A 129 9.96 0.41 -10.35
N PRO A 130 8.92 -0.36 -10.75
CA PRO A 130 8.03 -1.05 -9.80
C PRO A 130 8.80 -2.07 -8.94
N GLU A 131 9.88 -2.64 -9.48
CA GLU A 131 10.74 -3.56 -8.74
C GLU A 131 11.42 -2.94 -7.51
N LEU A 132 11.45 -1.60 -7.43
CA LEU A 132 11.98 -0.86 -6.29
C LEU A 132 10.89 -0.49 -5.26
N GLN A 133 9.61 -0.75 -5.54
CA GLN A 133 8.49 -0.41 -4.67
C GLN A 133 8.11 -1.57 -3.75
N PRO A 134 8.49 -1.53 -2.45
CA PRO A 134 8.16 -2.64 -1.55
C PRO A 134 6.66 -2.84 -1.33
N ALA A 135 5.85 -1.77 -1.41
CA ALA A 135 4.40 -1.86 -1.23
C ALA A 135 3.72 -2.74 -2.28
N GLU A 136 4.23 -2.77 -3.52
CA GLU A 136 3.70 -3.67 -4.57
C GLU A 136 3.77 -5.16 -4.20
N ARG A 137 4.68 -5.55 -3.29
CA ARG A 137 4.78 -6.92 -2.80
C ARG A 137 3.63 -7.35 -1.90
N LEU A 138 2.80 -6.41 -1.48
CA LEU A 138 1.59 -6.68 -0.71
C LEU A 138 0.43 -7.15 -1.59
N TRP A 139 0.41 -6.79 -2.88
CA TRP A 139 -0.70 -7.12 -3.76
C TRP A 139 -0.94 -8.62 -3.93
N PRO A 140 0.08 -9.48 -4.07
CA PRO A 140 -0.13 -10.91 -4.03
C PRO A 140 -0.80 -11.40 -2.75
N LEU A 141 -0.50 -10.79 -1.59
CA LEU A 141 -1.07 -11.17 -0.30
C LEU A 141 -2.52 -10.70 -0.18
N SER A 142 -2.80 -9.42 -0.45
CA SER A 142 -4.16 -8.89 -0.39
C SER A 142 -5.10 -9.53 -1.42
N ASN A 143 -4.57 -9.93 -2.58
CA ASN A 143 -5.34 -10.63 -3.59
C ASN A 143 -5.80 -12.05 -3.18
N GLU A 144 -5.20 -12.68 -2.15
CA GLU A 144 -5.66 -13.98 -1.66
C GLU A 144 -7.13 -13.94 -1.21
N GLY A 145 -7.55 -12.84 -0.61
CA GLY A 145 -8.93 -12.65 -0.14
C GLY A 145 -9.96 -12.60 -1.27
N VAL A 146 -9.55 -12.23 -2.48
CA VAL A 146 -10.48 -11.94 -3.59
C VAL A 146 -10.20 -12.76 -4.86
N ALA A 147 -9.09 -13.48 -4.93
CA ALA A 147 -8.71 -14.24 -6.11
C ALA A 147 -9.69 -15.37 -6.43
N ASN A 148 -10.06 -15.49 -7.72
CA ASN A 148 -11.00 -16.48 -8.22
C ASN A 148 -12.41 -16.43 -7.58
N ARG A 149 -12.75 -15.32 -6.91
CA ARG A 149 -14.08 -15.11 -6.32
C ARG A 149 -14.92 -14.25 -7.26
N TYR A 150 -16.22 -14.47 -7.22
CA TYR A 150 -17.23 -13.66 -7.87
C TYR A 150 -17.92 -12.81 -6.81
N PHE A 151 -18.02 -11.53 -7.04
CA PHE A 151 -18.71 -10.57 -6.21
C PHE A 151 -19.84 -9.94 -7.04
N GLU A 152 -21.03 -9.84 -6.49
CA GLU A 152 -22.16 -9.25 -7.19
C GLU A 152 -22.10 -7.72 -7.14
N GLU A 153 -21.70 -7.18 -5.99
CA GLU A 153 -21.56 -5.75 -5.76
C GLU A 153 -20.16 -5.42 -5.22
N LEU A 154 -19.77 -4.14 -5.33
CA LEU A 154 -18.44 -3.67 -4.95
C LEU A 154 -18.21 -3.79 -3.44
N GLU A 155 -19.25 -3.58 -2.65
CA GLU A 155 -19.25 -3.69 -1.20
C GLU A 155 -18.83 -5.07 -0.71
N GLU A 156 -19.29 -6.15 -1.37
CA GLU A 156 -18.88 -7.52 -1.04
C GLU A 156 -17.38 -7.76 -1.27
N LEU A 157 -16.83 -7.14 -2.33
CA LEU A 157 -15.40 -7.18 -2.61
C LEU A 157 -14.63 -6.40 -1.56
N GLU A 158 -15.11 -5.22 -1.16
CA GLU A 158 -14.49 -4.40 -0.12
C GLU A 158 -14.49 -5.09 1.24
N GLU A 159 -15.58 -5.75 1.62
CA GLU A 159 -15.66 -6.55 2.85
C GLU A 159 -14.62 -7.68 2.84
N ALA A 160 -14.51 -8.43 1.73
CA ALA A 160 -13.51 -9.48 1.60
C ALA A 160 -12.07 -8.94 1.66
N LEU A 161 -11.82 -7.74 1.13
CA LEU A 161 -10.53 -7.06 1.25
C LEU A 161 -10.26 -6.63 2.69
N ILE A 162 -11.26 -6.08 3.39
CA ILE A 162 -11.13 -5.67 4.80
C ILE A 162 -10.72 -6.88 5.65
N GLU A 163 -11.45 -8.00 5.53
CA GLU A 163 -11.12 -9.23 6.26
C GLU A 163 -9.67 -9.69 6.00
N CYS A 164 -9.26 -9.68 4.73
CA CYS A 164 -7.91 -10.06 4.34
C CYS A 164 -6.85 -9.09 4.90
N CYS A 165 -7.08 -7.78 4.79
CA CYS A 165 -6.15 -6.76 5.27
C CYS A 165 -6.01 -6.78 6.80
N VAL A 166 -7.11 -6.98 7.54
CA VAL A 166 -7.08 -7.15 9.01
C VAL A 166 -6.25 -8.37 9.38
N ALA A 167 -6.52 -9.53 8.76
CA ALA A 167 -5.76 -10.75 9.01
C ALA A 167 -4.27 -10.61 8.67
N LEU A 168 -3.92 -9.85 7.64
CA LEU A 168 -2.52 -9.54 7.29
C LEU A 168 -1.87 -8.61 8.30
N SER A 169 -2.60 -7.62 8.83
CA SER A 169 -2.08 -6.69 9.83
C SER A 169 -1.67 -7.38 11.12
N ASP A 170 -2.32 -8.49 11.46
CA ASP A 170 -1.96 -9.34 12.60
C ASP A 170 -0.73 -10.24 12.33
N GLN A 171 -0.16 -10.18 11.12
CA GLN A 171 0.96 -11.01 10.69
C GLN A 171 2.15 -10.17 10.17
N PRO A 172 2.73 -9.28 10.99
CA PRO A 172 3.79 -8.36 10.55
C PRO A 172 5.04 -9.09 10.02
N GLU A 173 5.31 -10.30 10.50
CA GLU A 173 6.44 -11.09 10.03
C GLU A 173 6.28 -11.53 8.56
N ILE A 174 5.05 -11.84 8.14
CA ILE A 174 4.75 -12.17 6.74
C ILE A 174 4.95 -10.91 5.90
N ILE A 175 4.33 -9.79 6.28
CA ILE A 175 4.48 -8.51 5.57
C ILE A 175 5.97 -8.14 5.45
N ARG A 176 6.72 -8.24 6.54
CA ARG A 176 8.15 -7.96 6.55
C ARG A 176 8.93 -8.87 5.61
N SER A 177 8.60 -10.16 5.55
CA SER A 177 9.30 -11.13 4.67
C SER A 177 9.12 -10.79 3.19
N TYR A 178 8.00 -10.23 2.80
CA TYR A 178 7.70 -9.84 1.42
C TYR A 178 8.25 -8.45 1.06
N THR A 179 8.18 -7.48 1.98
CA THR A 179 8.45 -6.07 1.69
C THR A 179 9.86 -5.62 2.00
N ARG A 180 10.55 -6.31 2.92
CA ARG A 180 11.91 -5.95 3.32
C ARG A 180 12.93 -6.45 2.33
N TYR A 181 13.27 -5.65 1.34
CA TYR A 181 14.39 -5.93 0.45
C TYR A 181 15.74 -5.88 1.18
N HIS A 182 16.71 -6.66 0.72
CA HIS A 182 18.06 -6.70 1.32
C HIS A 182 18.77 -5.34 1.25
N TRP A 183 18.47 -4.53 0.24
CA TRP A 183 19.04 -3.19 0.04
C TRP A 183 18.23 -2.07 0.72
N TRP A 184 17.06 -2.39 1.32
CA TRP A 184 16.23 -1.39 1.98
C TRP A 184 16.96 -0.74 3.15
N PRO A 185 17.05 0.62 3.23
CA PRO A 185 17.86 1.30 4.22
C PRO A 185 17.44 0.96 5.64
N LYS A 186 18.43 0.62 6.48
CA LYS A 186 18.20 0.49 7.92
C LYS A 186 18.13 1.90 8.51
N VAL A 187 17.00 2.24 9.08
CA VAL A 187 16.81 3.46 9.85
C VAL A 187 16.88 3.05 11.32
N ALA A 188 18.03 3.34 11.95
CA ALA A 188 18.24 3.11 13.37
C ALA A 188 17.61 4.24 14.19
#